data_dfba0eb755566bd7f9af56e7232c08c9
#
_entry.id   dfba0eb755566bd7f9af56e7232c08c9
#
_cell.length_a   1.000
_cell.length_b   1.000
_cell.length_c   1.000
_cell.angle_alpha   90.00
_cell.angle_beta   90.00
_cell.angle_gamma   90.00
#
_symmetry.space_group_name_H-M   'P 1'
#
loop_
_entity.id
_entity.type
_entity.pdbx_description
1 polymer ?
#
loop_
_entity_poly.entity_id
_entity_poly.type
_entity_poly.pdbx_seq_one_letter_code
_entity_poly.pdbx_strand_id
1 'polypeptide(L)'
;DGPGMGESIRFRNLYLRHDYEVAGSAALDYLATRLEVDINRVGVIALSLGGYYAPRCAAMDKRYKACVAWGAIWDYHEVWRRRIEKLKQASLSVPADHLLWVFGVKTFDEALRKLEGFKLDGIAQKMECPFLLTHGTADEQVSMADAQTLFDAVGSKDKTLRIFTPEEGGAQHCQRDYLTLVCDVIVDWLEEKLK
;
A
#
# COMPACT_ATOMS: atom_id res chain seq x y z
N ASP A 1 -1.76 8.11 12.51
CA ASP A 1 -2.91 7.73 11.67
C ASP A 1 -3.06 8.72 10.52
N GLY A 2 -3.09 8.21 9.29
CA GLY A 2 -3.32 9.03 8.11
C GLY A 2 -4.81 9.25 7.80
N PRO A 3 -5.13 10.03 6.74
CA PRO A 3 -6.50 10.26 6.30
C PRO A 3 -7.27 8.95 6.05
N GLY A 4 -8.48 8.85 6.59
CA GLY A 4 -9.32 7.65 6.51
C GLY A 4 -9.00 6.55 7.53
N MET A 5 -8.06 6.78 8.45
CA MET A 5 -7.60 5.78 9.42
C MET A 5 -7.70 6.29 10.86
N GLY A 6 -7.87 5.35 11.80
CA GLY A 6 -7.74 5.53 13.24
C GLY A 6 -8.40 6.80 13.78
N GLU A 7 -7.67 7.59 14.51
CA GLU A 7 -8.14 8.84 15.12
C GLU A 7 -8.43 9.93 14.08
N SER A 8 -7.70 9.94 12.96
CA SER A 8 -7.85 10.95 11.92
C SER A 8 -9.28 10.99 11.40
N ILE A 9 -9.87 9.85 11.10
CA ILE A 9 -11.27 9.82 10.65
C ILE A 9 -12.26 9.92 11.81
N ARG A 10 -11.99 9.25 12.96
CA ARG A 10 -12.94 9.19 14.08
C ARG A 10 -13.12 10.51 14.79
N PHE A 11 -12.06 11.30 14.93
CA PHE A 11 -12.08 12.52 15.74
C PHE A 11 -11.85 13.80 14.94
N ARG A 12 -11.35 13.67 13.70
CA ARG A 12 -10.98 14.83 12.86
C ARG A 12 -11.73 14.89 11.53
N ASN A 13 -12.53 13.88 11.20
CA ASN A 13 -13.24 13.75 9.91
C ASN A 13 -12.31 13.88 8.70
N LEU A 14 -11.05 13.42 8.84
CA LEU A 14 -10.09 13.35 7.75
C LEU A 14 -10.36 12.09 6.94
N TYR A 15 -11.10 12.24 5.87
CA TYR A 15 -11.51 11.14 5.01
C TYR A 15 -10.38 10.62 4.13
N LEU A 16 -10.55 9.40 3.63
CA LEU A 16 -9.63 8.72 2.73
C LEU A 16 -9.42 9.54 1.46
N ARG A 17 -8.14 9.65 1.04
CA ARG A 17 -7.75 10.42 -0.15
C ARG A 17 -6.74 9.65 -0.99
N HIS A 18 -6.76 9.85 -2.31
CA HIS A 18 -5.87 9.15 -3.24
C HIS A 18 -4.45 9.69 -3.21
N ASP A 19 -4.25 10.99 -2.97
CA ASP A 19 -2.96 11.68 -2.92
C ASP A 19 -2.31 11.53 -1.53
N TYR A 20 -2.11 10.29 -1.10
CA TYR A 20 -1.62 9.97 0.24
C TYR A 20 -0.18 10.44 0.48
N GLU A 21 0.58 10.74 -0.57
CA GLU A 21 1.89 11.38 -0.47
C GLU A 21 1.87 12.69 0.31
N VAL A 22 0.74 13.41 0.32
CA VAL A 22 0.60 14.63 1.13
C VAL A 22 0.73 14.31 2.62
N ALA A 23 0.09 13.22 3.08
CA ALA A 23 0.23 12.77 4.46
C ALA A 23 1.60 12.17 4.73
N GLY A 24 2.16 11.42 3.76
CA GLY A 24 3.52 10.86 3.84
C GLY A 24 4.58 11.93 3.95
N SER A 25 4.52 12.99 3.14
CA SER A 25 5.44 14.12 3.21
C SER A 25 5.32 14.90 4.52
N ALA A 26 4.10 15.14 5.01
CA ALA A 26 3.89 15.79 6.31
C ALA A 26 4.50 14.96 7.47
N ALA A 27 4.44 13.63 7.38
CA ALA A 27 5.12 12.78 8.36
C ALA A 27 6.65 12.93 8.30
N LEU A 28 7.24 12.99 7.10
CA LEU A 28 8.67 13.25 6.94
C LEU A 28 9.08 14.65 7.43
N ASP A 29 8.25 15.66 7.18
CA ASP A 29 8.48 17.02 7.69
C ASP A 29 8.55 17.03 9.23
N TYR A 30 7.65 16.31 9.88
CA TYR A 30 7.69 16.13 11.33
C TYR A 30 8.95 15.34 11.78
N LEU A 31 9.25 14.21 11.14
CA LEU A 31 10.40 13.38 11.47
C LEU A 31 11.73 14.15 11.32
N ALA A 32 11.83 15.04 10.33
CA ALA A 32 13.00 15.89 10.14
C ALA A 32 13.27 16.87 11.29
N THR A 33 12.27 17.14 12.15
CA THR A 33 12.44 17.95 13.36
C THR A 33 12.96 17.16 14.57
N ARG A 34 13.05 15.81 14.45
CA ARG A 34 13.39 14.91 15.53
C ARG A 34 14.89 14.59 15.49
N LEU A 35 15.61 14.91 16.57
CA LEU A 35 17.07 14.71 16.64
C LEU A 35 17.48 13.23 16.65
N GLU A 36 16.58 12.35 17.09
CA GLU A 36 16.79 10.91 17.14
C GLU A 36 16.53 10.20 15.78
N VAL A 37 16.07 10.92 14.76
CA VAL A 37 15.76 10.37 13.44
C VAL A 37 16.81 10.77 12.42
N ASP A 38 17.43 9.79 11.78
CA ASP A 38 18.25 10.04 10.60
C ASP A 38 17.35 10.12 9.35
N ILE A 39 17.01 11.33 8.96
CA ILE A 39 16.14 11.59 7.81
C ILE A 39 16.73 11.09 6.46
N ASN A 40 18.03 10.82 6.39
CA ASN A 40 18.69 10.28 5.21
C ASN A 40 18.55 8.75 5.11
N ARG A 41 17.99 8.11 6.13
CA ARG A 41 17.81 6.66 6.21
C ARG A 41 16.37 6.26 6.49
N VAL A 42 15.39 7.01 5.98
CA VAL A 42 13.97 6.73 6.17
C VAL A 42 13.43 5.91 4.99
N GLY A 43 12.87 4.74 5.30
CA GLY A 43 12.08 3.94 4.36
C GLY A 43 10.58 4.09 4.61
N VAL A 44 9.79 3.66 3.64
CA VAL A 44 8.33 3.54 3.79
C VAL A 44 7.89 2.10 3.54
N ILE A 45 7.08 1.58 4.47
CA ILE A 45 6.45 0.27 4.39
C ILE A 45 4.97 0.39 4.70
N ALA A 46 4.14 -0.24 3.91
CA ALA A 46 2.72 -0.34 4.25
C ALA A 46 2.07 -1.57 3.60
N LEU A 47 1.07 -2.13 4.29
CA LEU A 47 0.44 -3.40 3.92
C LEU A 47 -0.97 -3.20 3.34
N SER A 48 -1.43 -4.12 2.50
CA SER A 48 -2.77 -4.15 1.89
C SER A 48 -3.03 -2.87 1.06
N LEU A 49 -3.98 -1.99 1.45
CA LEU A 49 -4.13 -0.68 0.81
C LEU A 49 -2.84 0.14 0.87
N GLY A 50 -1.98 -0.15 1.82
CA GLY A 50 -0.63 0.40 1.88
C GLY A 50 0.26 0.03 0.70
N GLY A 51 -0.03 -1.09 0.02
CA GLY A 51 0.61 -1.43 -1.26
C GLY A 51 0.32 -0.44 -2.40
N TYR A 52 -0.66 0.44 -2.23
CA TYR A 52 -0.86 1.65 -3.02
C TYR A 52 -0.13 2.86 -2.41
N TYR A 53 -0.25 3.05 -1.08
CA TYR A 53 0.25 4.25 -0.41
C TYR A 53 1.77 4.35 -0.38
N ALA A 54 2.46 3.26 -0.02
CA ALA A 54 3.91 3.27 0.08
C ALA A 54 4.59 3.59 -1.28
N PRO A 55 4.24 2.90 -2.39
CA PRO A 55 4.78 3.25 -3.70
C PRO A 55 4.47 4.69 -4.12
N ARG A 56 3.27 5.18 -3.83
CA ARG A 56 2.90 6.56 -4.16
C ARG A 56 3.73 7.57 -3.38
N CYS A 57 3.89 7.39 -2.06
CA CYS A 57 4.72 8.25 -1.23
C CYS A 57 6.17 8.27 -1.73
N ALA A 58 6.78 7.10 -1.96
CA ALA A 58 8.15 6.99 -2.42
C ALA A 58 8.38 7.53 -3.83
N ALA A 59 7.39 7.44 -4.72
CA ALA A 59 7.45 7.99 -6.06
C ALA A 59 7.39 9.53 -6.07
N MET A 60 6.65 10.13 -5.15
CA MET A 60 6.35 11.56 -5.12
C MET A 60 7.27 12.34 -4.16
N ASP A 61 7.88 11.67 -3.17
CA ASP A 61 8.81 12.31 -2.23
C ASP A 61 10.15 11.54 -2.20
N LYS A 62 11.19 12.14 -2.77
CA LYS A 62 12.53 11.55 -2.91
C LYS A 62 13.31 11.44 -1.59
N ARG A 63 12.77 11.92 -0.50
CA ARG A 63 13.33 11.73 0.84
C ARG A 63 13.23 10.29 1.32
N TYR A 64 12.25 9.52 0.83
CA TYR A 64 12.21 8.07 1.09
C TYR A 64 13.36 7.36 0.38
N LYS A 65 14.14 6.61 1.14
CA LYS A 65 15.35 5.90 0.67
C LYS A 65 15.13 4.42 0.36
N ALA A 66 14.01 3.88 0.80
CA ALA A 66 13.55 2.53 0.46
C ALA A 66 12.03 2.47 0.51
N CYS A 67 11.44 1.61 -0.30
CA CYS A 67 9.99 1.41 -0.34
C CYS A 67 9.64 -0.07 -0.31
N VAL A 68 8.75 -0.46 0.61
CA VAL A 68 8.19 -1.81 0.67
C VAL A 68 6.67 -1.74 0.45
N ALA A 69 6.20 -2.34 -0.62
CA ALA A 69 4.79 -2.61 -0.83
C ALA A 69 4.47 -4.03 -0.33
N TRP A 70 3.81 -4.13 0.82
CA TRP A 70 3.42 -5.40 1.40
C TRP A 70 2.00 -5.77 0.95
N GLY A 71 1.93 -6.47 -0.17
CA GLY A 71 0.72 -6.68 -0.96
C GLY A 71 0.53 -5.56 -1.99
N ALA A 72 0.39 -5.94 -3.24
CA ALA A 72 0.35 -4.99 -4.36
C ALA A 72 -1.05 -4.46 -4.60
N ILE A 73 -1.22 -3.16 -4.71
CA ILE A 73 -2.44 -2.56 -5.28
C ILE A 73 -2.03 -1.60 -6.39
N TRP A 74 -2.32 -1.99 -7.63
CA TRP A 74 -2.09 -1.16 -8.81
C TRP A 74 -3.22 -0.16 -9.07
N ASP A 75 -4.46 -0.65 -9.04
CA ASP A 75 -5.69 0.11 -9.24
C ASP A 75 -6.71 -0.29 -8.17
N TYR A 76 -6.88 0.56 -7.15
CA TYR A 76 -7.79 0.27 -6.04
C TYR A 76 -9.27 0.41 -6.42
N HIS A 77 -9.57 1.24 -7.43
CA HIS A 77 -10.92 1.31 -8.00
C HIS A 77 -11.34 -0.04 -8.59
N GLU A 78 -10.45 -0.67 -9.38
CA GLU A 78 -10.71 -1.96 -9.98
C GLU A 78 -10.83 -3.09 -8.93
N VAL A 79 -10.02 -3.03 -7.86
CA VAL A 79 -10.14 -3.96 -6.73
C VAL A 79 -11.54 -3.87 -6.11
N TRP A 80 -12.05 -2.65 -5.86
CA TRP A 80 -13.38 -2.46 -5.28
C TRP A 80 -14.51 -2.77 -6.25
N ARG A 81 -14.35 -2.46 -7.53
CA ARG A 81 -15.35 -2.83 -8.56
C ARG A 81 -15.57 -4.34 -8.57
N ARG A 82 -14.48 -5.12 -8.59
CA ARG A 82 -14.53 -6.60 -8.50
C ARG A 82 -15.13 -7.08 -7.18
N ARG A 83 -14.81 -6.42 -6.06
CA ARG A 83 -15.39 -6.75 -4.75
C ARG A 83 -16.88 -6.51 -4.70
N ILE A 84 -17.37 -5.38 -5.17
CA ILE A 84 -18.79 -5.04 -5.19
C ILE A 84 -19.58 -6.03 -6.06
N GLU A 85 -19.03 -6.46 -7.19
CA GLU A 85 -19.63 -7.51 -8.02
C GLU A 85 -19.71 -8.86 -7.29
N LYS A 86 -18.69 -9.21 -6.50
CA LYS A 86 -18.64 -10.43 -5.67
C LYS A 86 -19.47 -10.32 -4.38
N LEU A 87 -19.79 -9.12 -3.89
CA LEU A 87 -20.56 -8.89 -2.66
C LEU A 87 -21.90 -9.61 -2.60
N LYS A 88 -22.43 -9.97 -3.76
CA LYS A 88 -23.63 -10.81 -3.86
C LYS A 88 -23.39 -12.26 -3.45
N GLN A 89 -22.14 -12.70 -3.20
CA GLN A 89 -21.78 -14.11 -3.05
C GLN A 89 -20.74 -14.47 -1.95
N ALA A 90 -20.03 -13.53 -1.30
CA ALA A 90 -18.91 -13.87 -0.42
C ALA A 90 -18.75 -12.96 0.81
N SER A 91 -18.13 -13.52 1.87
CA SER A 91 -17.65 -12.79 3.05
C SER A 91 -16.44 -11.92 2.69
N LEU A 92 -16.52 -10.63 2.97
CA LEU A 92 -15.38 -9.70 2.83
C LEU A 92 -14.60 -9.59 4.14
N SER A 93 -13.28 -9.37 4.02
CA SER A 93 -12.43 -9.06 5.18
C SER A 93 -12.78 -7.71 5.82
N VAL A 94 -13.43 -6.83 5.07
CA VAL A 94 -13.94 -5.52 5.51
C VAL A 94 -15.37 -5.37 5.00
N PRO A 95 -16.34 -4.99 5.87
CA PRO A 95 -17.71 -4.70 5.45
C PRO A 95 -17.74 -3.65 4.34
N ALA A 96 -18.64 -3.83 3.38
CA ALA A 96 -18.74 -2.90 2.24
C ALA A 96 -19.06 -1.46 2.68
N ASP A 97 -19.93 -1.31 3.70
CA ASP A 97 -20.31 -0.01 4.26
C ASP A 97 -19.11 0.77 4.85
N HIS A 98 -18.02 0.06 5.21
CA HIS A 98 -16.78 0.69 5.62
C HIS A 98 -16.24 1.64 4.54
N LEU A 99 -16.39 1.30 3.28
CA LEU A 99 -15.97 2.15 2.16
C LEU A 99 -16.70 3.50 2.18
N LEU A 100 -18.01 3.49 2.45
CA LEU A 100 -18.82 4.71 2.52
C LEU A 100 -18.36 5.61 3.64
N TRP A 101 -18.10 5.00 4.80
CA TRP A 101 -17.64 5.74 5.98
C TRP A 101 -16.27 6.38 5.78
N VAL A 102 -15.28 5.63 5.28
CA VAL A 102 -13.90 6.16 5.12
C VAL A 102 -13.81 7.25 4.08
N PHE A 103 -14.71 7.27 3.10
CA PHE A 103 -14.82 8.34 2.10
C PHE A 103 -15.78 9.47 2.50
N GLY A 104 -16.57 9.31 3.56
CA GLY A 104 -17.58 10.27 3.98
C GLY A 104 -18.65 10.49 2.92
N VAL A 105 -19.12 9.40 2.29
CA VAL A 105 -20.15 9.40 1.23
C VAL A 105 -21.33 8.52 1.62
N LYS A 106 -22.44 8.65 0.89
CA LYS A 106 -23.68 7.93 1.19
C LYS A 106 -23.96 6.74 0.28
N THR A 107 -23.33 6.70 -0.89
CA THR A 107 -23.60 5.68 -1.90
C THR A 107 -22.31 5.06 -2.44
N PHE A 108 -22.39 3.82 -2.92
CA PHE A 108 -21.27 3.14 -3.57
C PHE A 108 -20.83 3.85 -4.84
N ASP A 109 -21.76 4.44 -5.60
CA ASP A 109 -21.40 5.20 -6.80
C ASP A 109 -20.54 6.43 -6.47
N GLU A 110 -20.84 7.12 -5.37
CA GLU A 110 -20.00 8.23 -4.89
C GLU A 110 -18.61 7.72 -4.45
N ALA A 111 -18.57 6.58 -3.75
CA ALA A 111 -17.31 5.97 -3.33
C ALA A 111 -16.46 5.52 -4.55
N LEU A 112 -17.08 4.90 -5.54
CA LEU A 112 -16.39 4.47 -6.77
C LEU A 112 -15.82 5.66 -7.54
N ARG A 113 -16.56 6.77 -7.64
CA ARG A 113 -16.01 8.01 -8.26
C ARG A 113 -14.78 8.53 -7.50
N LYS A 114 -14.78 8.50 -6.16
CA LYS A 114 -13.60 8.88 -5.37
C LYS A 114 -12.43 7.91 -5.58
N LEU A 115 -12.71 6.63 -5.80
CA LEU A 115 -11.68 5.63 -6.06
C LEU A 115 -11.00 5.77 -7.42
N GLU A 116 -11.57 6.47 -8.39
CA GLU A 116 -10.97 6.67 -9.72
C GLU A 116 -9.56 7.26 -9.67
N GLY A 117 -9.26 8.07 -8.66
CA GLY A 117 -7.94 8.63 -8.42
C GLY A 117 -6.92 7.66 -7.79
N PHE A 118 -7.36 6.49 -7.31
CA PHE A 118 -6.49 5.51 -6.63
C PHE A 118 -5.79 4.57 -7.61
N LYS A 119 -4.97 5.15 -8.47
CA LYS A 119 -4.17 4.44 -9.48
C LYS A 119 -2.70 4.82 -9.36
N LEU A 120 -1.82 3.85 -9.61
CA LEU A 120 -0.37 4.07 -9.63
C LEU A 120 0.19 4.31 -11.02
N ASP A 121 -0.65 4.21 -12.07
CA ASP A 121 -0.22 4.53 -13.42
C ASP A 121 0.20 5.99 -13.55
N GLY A 122 1.35 6.23 -14.21
CA GLY A 122 1.99 7.56 -14.29
C GLY A 122 2.63 8.05 -12.97
N ILE A 123 2.48 7.30 -11.87
CA ILE A 123 3.06 7.62 -10.55
C ILE A 123 4.22 6.67 -10.23
N ALA A 124 3.99 5.35 -10.27
CA ALA A 124 4.99 4.34 -9.90
C ALA A 124 6.28 4.47 -10.73
N GLN A 125 6.17 4.89 -11.98
CA GLN A 125 7.30 5.13 -12.87
C GLN A 125 8.28 6.21 -12.37
N LYS A 126 7.83 7.09 -11.46
CA LYS A 126 8.66 8.16 -10.88
C LYS A 126 9.49 7.70 -9.68
N MET A 127 9.27 6.48 -9.18
CA MET A 127 10.05 5.96 -8.06
C MET A 127 11.49 5.68 -8.47
N GLU A 128 12.44 6.14 -7.65
CA GLU A 128 13.88 5.96 -7.90
C GLU A 128 14.56 5.14 -6.80
N CYS A 129 14.02 5.17 -5.56
CA CYS A 129 14.62 4.44 -4.44
C CYS A 129 14.44 2.92 -4.61
N PRO A 130 15.26 2.09 -3.92
CA PRO A 130 15.08 0.64 -3.87
C PRO A 130 13.65 0.24 -3.52
N PHE A 131 13.13 -0.78 -4.18
CA PHE A 131 11.75 -1.22 -4.07
C PHE A 131 11.64 -2.72 -3.82
N LEU A 132 10.95 -3.09 -2.75
CA LEU A 132 10.53 -4.46 -2.48
C LEU A 132 9.02 -4.57 -2.60
N LEU A 133 8.56 -5.55 -3.39
CA LEU A 133 7.17 -5.97 -3.43
C LEU A 133 7.05 -7.39 -2.90
N THR A 134 6.23 -7.59 -1.86
CA THR A 134 5.88 -8.92 -1.36
C THR A 134 4.44 -9.28 -1.73
N HIS A 135 4.22 -10.50 -2.22
CA HIS A 135 2.88 -10.96 -2.61
C HIS A 135 2.72 -12.47 -2.44
N GLY A 136 1.51 -12.93 -2.15
CA GLY A 136 1.19 -14.35 -1.99
C GLY A 136 0.44 -14.90 -3.21
N THR A 137 0.77 -16.12 -3.64
CA THR A 137 0.12 -16.75 -4.80
C THR A 137 -1.35 -17.11 -4.57
N ALA A 138 -1.77 -17.26 -3.30
CA ALA A 138 -3.15 -17.53 -2.90
C ALA A 138 -3.87 -16.27 -2.36
N ASP A 139 -3.41 -15.07 -2.75
CA ASP A 139 -4.11 -13.83 -2.40
C ASP A 139 -5.41 -13.70 -3.20
N GLU A 140 -6.55 -13.87 -2.50
CA GLU A 140 -7.89 -13.75 -3.08
C GLU A 140 -8.40 -12.30 -3.18
N GLN A 141 -7.70 -11.34 -2.57
CA GLN A 141 -8.12 -9.94 -2.52
C GLN A 141 -7.46 -9.11 -3.62
N VAL A 142 -6.21 -9.40 -3.91
CA VAL A 142 -5.41 -8.70 -4.94
C VAL A 142 -4.75 -9.74 -5.82
N SER A 143 -4.88 -9.57 -7.13
CA SER A 143 -4.39 -10.57 -8.08
C SER A 143 -2.88 -10.53 -8.26
N MET A 144 -2.28 -11.67 -8.61
CA MET A 144 -0.88 -11.73 -9.05
C MET A 144 -0.60 -10.84 -10.26
N ALA A 145 -1.60 -10.62 -11.13
CA ALA A 145 -1.47 -9.73 -12.27
C ALA A 145 -1.28 -8.27 -11.83
N ASP A 146 -1.99 -7.82 -10.77
CA ASP A 146 -1.80 -6.47 -10.20
C ASP A 146 -0.39 -6.33 -9.60
N ALA A 147 0.13 -7.39 -8.95
CA ALA A 147 1.49 -7.40 -8.41
C ALA A 147 2.55 -7.30 -9.53
N GLN A 148 2.39 -8.07 -10.59
CA GLN A 148 3.31 -8.02 -11.73
C GLN A 148 3.25 -6.65 -12.42
N THR A 149 2.04 -6.11 -12.64
CA THR A 149 1.86 -4.79 -13.27
C THR A 149 2.54 -3.68 -12.46
N LEU A 150 2.36 -3.67 -11.13
CA LEU A 150 3.03 -2.71 -10.26
C LEU A 150 4.56 -2.87 -10.33
N PHE A 151 5.06 -4.10 -10.21
CA PHE A 151 6.49 -4.37 -10.25
C PHE A 151 7.14 -3.92 -11.56
N ASP A 152 6.50 -4.20 -12.69
CA ASP A 152 7.00 -3.81 -14.01
C ASP A 152 7.01 -2.29 -14.20
N ALA A 153 5.96 -1.61 -13.71
CA ALA A 153 5.77 -0.18 -13.86
C ALA A 153 6.70 0.69 -12.98
N VAL A 154 7.19 0.15 -11.85
CA VAL A 154 8.07 0.91 -10.95
C VAL A 154 9.35 1.31 -11.65
N GLY A 155 9.69 2.62 -11.59
CA GLY A 155 10.85 3.20 -12.25
C GLY A 155 12.21 2.90 -11.60
N SER A 156 12.23 2.40 -10.35
CA SER A 156 13.46 1.99 -9.66
C SER A 156 14.23 0.93 -10.45
N LYS A 157 15.56 1.08 -10.50
CA LYS A 157 16.47 0.09 -11.09
C LYS A 157 16.84 -1.03 -10.10
N ASP A 158 16.72 -0.75 -8.80
CA ASP A 158 16.93 -1.71 -7.72
C ASP A 158 15.56 -2.15 -7.19
N LYS A 159 15.01 -3.20 -7.78
CA LYS A 159 13.68 -3.70 -7.39
C LYS A 159 13.65 -5.21 -7.25
N THR A 160 12.99 -5.67 -6.20
CA THR A 160 12.83 -7.08 -5.85
C THR A 160 11.35 -7.44 -5.77
N LEU A 161 10.95 -8.53 -6.44
CA LEU A 161 9.64 -9.14 -6.29
C LEU A 161 9.79 -10.45 -5.51
N ARG A 162 9.22 -10.52 -4.31
CA ARG A 162 9.20 -11.71 -3.48
C ARG A 162 7.80 -12.31 -3.45
N ILE A 163 7.66 -13.44 -4.12
CA ILE A 163 6.43 -14.22 -4.17
C ILE A 163 6.50 -15.33 -3.14
N PHE A 164 5.40 -15.48 -2.37
CA PHE A 164 5.23 -16.55 -1.38
C PHE A 164 4.23 -17.58 -1.87
N THR A 165 4.56 -18.86 -1.69
CA THR A 165 3.75 -20.00 -2.12
C THR A 165 3.14 -20.76 -0.94
N PRO A 166 2.09 -21.57 -1.14
CA PRO A 166 1.54 -22.39 -0.06
C PRO A 166 2.55 -23.37 0.55
N GLU A 167 3.54 -23.84 -0.23
CA GLU A 167 4.54 -24.82 0.20
C GLU A 167 5.52 -24.23 1.22
N GLU A 168 5.87 -22.96 1.09
CA GLU A 168 6.76 -22.27 2.03
C GLU A 168 5.99 -21.51 3.11
N GLY A 169 4.69 -21.26 2.92
CA GLY A 169 3.86 -20.40 3.74
C GLY A 169 3.86 -18.95 3.27
N GLY A 170 2.94 -18.14 3.82
CA GLY A 170 2.80 -16.73 3.43
C GLY A 170 2.07 -16.51 2.11
N ALA A 171 1.36 -17.50 1.58
CA ALA A 171 0.68 -17.40 0.30
C ALA A 171 -0.59 -16.53 0.30
N GLN A 172 -1.18 -16.27 1.46
CA GLN A 172 -2.41 -15.50 1.57
C GLN A 172 -2.17 -13.99 1.51
N HIS A 173 -3.26 -13.22 1.49
CA HIS A 173 -3.22 -11.75 1.49
C HIS A 173 -2.34 -11.20 2.61
N CYS A 174 -1.36 -10.38 2.25
CA CYS A 174 -0.35 -9.82 3.16
C CYS A 174 0.35 -10.89 4.03
N GLN A 175 0.51 -12.11 3.50
CA GLN A 175 1.18 -13.23 4.14
C GLN A 175 0.66 -13.52 5.57
N ARG A 176 -0.63 -13.27 5.82
CA ARG A 176 -1.26 -13.41 7.15
C ARG A 176 -1.21 -14.81 7.72
N ASP A 177 -1.00 -15.81 6.89
CA ASP A 177 -0.82 -17.22 7.22
C ASP A 177 0.60 -17.54 7.74
N TYR A 178 1.60 -16.65 7.48
CA TYR A 178 2.96 -16.81 8.03
C TYR A 178 3.69 -15.46 8.14
N LEU A 179 3.26 -14.61 9.07
CA LEU A 179 3.79 -13.26 9.25
C LEU A 179 5.28 -13.21 9.58
N THR A 180 5.80 -14.15 10.38
CA THR A 180 7.21 -14.16 10.75
C THR A 180 8.10 -14.22 9.51
N LEU A 181 7.81 -15.13 8.57
CA LEU A 181 8.59 -15.29 7.36
C LEU A 181 8.68 -13.99 6.53
N VAL A 182 7.56 -13.32 6.32
CA VAL A 182 7.57 -12.08 5.54
C VAL A 182 8.20 -10.92 6.31
N CYS A 183 8.05 -10.85 7.62
CA CYS A 183 8.71 -9.85 8.46
C CYS A 183 10.23 -9.98 8.37
N ASP A 184 10.79 -11.21 8.48
CA ASP A 184 12.21 -11.46 8.35
C ASP A 184 12.74 -10.99 6.99
N VAL A 185 12.05 -11.37 5.90
CA VAL A 185 12.42 -10.92 4.54
C VAL A 185 12.42 -9.40 4.40
N ILE A 186 11.42 -8.73 4.96
CA ILE A 186 11.30 -7.26 4.87
C ILE A 186 12.37 -6.57 5.72
N VAL A 187 12.60 -7.04 6.93
CA VAL A 187 13.59 -6.44 7.85
C VAL A 187 14.99 -6.59 7.28
N ASP A 188 15.38 -7.80 6.87
CA ASP A 188 16.70 -8.07 6.27
C ASP A 188 16.94 -7.17 5.04
N TRP A 189 15.92 -7.04 4.18
CA TRP A 189 16.00 -6.20 3.00
C TRP A 189 16.13 -4.71 3.35
N LEU A 190 15.35 -4.21 4.32
CA LEU A 190 15.43 -2.81 4.77
C LEU A 190 16.79 -2.52 5.44
N GLU A 191 17.31 -3.45 6.25
CA GLU A 191 18.63 -3.31 6.84
C GLU A 191 19.73 -3.21 5.78
N GLU A 192 19.62 -3.95 4.68
CA GLU A 192 20.55 -3.85 3.56
C GLU A 192 20.47 -2.49 2.86
N LYS A 193 19.25 -2.00 2.59
CA LYS A 193 19.03 -0.79 1.77
C LYS A 193 19.16 0.53 2.54
N LEU A 194 19.06 0.51 3.87
CA LEU A 194 19.12 1.70 4.73
C LEU A 194 20.45 1.80 5.54
N LYS A 195 21.49 1.12 5.11
CA LYS A 195 22.84 1.19 5.73
C LYS A 195 23.49 2.55 5.57
#